data_50d4fe27f0b3450aeec02bf4b07a3c79
#
_entry.id   50d4fe27f0b3450aeec02bf4b07a3c79
#
_cell.length_a   1.000
_cell.length_b   1.000
_cell.length_c   1.000
_cell.angle_alpha   90.00
_cell.angle_beta   90.00
_cell.angle_gamma   90.00
#
_symmetry.space_group_name_H-M   'P 1'
#
loop_
_entity.id
_entity.type
_entity.pdbx_description
1 polymer ?
#
loop_
_entity_poly.entity_id
_entity_poly.type
_entity_poly.pdbx_seq_one_letter_code
_entity_poly.pdbx_strand_id
1 'polypeptide(L)'
;MIKHFLLLHFLFNSLFVIFPQNSQIQNYGSAKSLEGNVYVLVCFISNSNNSWSYNEKVNWFAKYYEAANWLKDQALKYNVTVNFQGGNFGLNADIKLDYGYGSGSGNEDVTIVSEVLKEIGYRDSITFYNFIINNTNCNNVLVLIAAKGKGRSYAIAYEFDTEDLQYRELHFMEGVMLYELNEDGNDAPSSGIAHEILHLFGAWDLYENFMQSKAIEELALYLFPNSIMLRISQNINELIIDPVTAWLIGWNKNPESWYDIFNPY
;
A
#
# COMPACT_ATOMS: atom_id res chain seq x y z
N MET A 1 18.70 -8.77 -65.08
CA MET A 1 18.92 -8.06 -63.80
C MET A 1 17.99 -8.66 -62.75
N ILE A 2 18.47 -9.67 -62.04
CA ILE A 2 17.72 -10.41 -61.01
C ILE A 2 18.22 -9.91 -59.66
N LYS A 3 17.34 -9.21 -58.91
CA LYS A 3 17.63 -8.75 -57.55
C LYS A 3 17.41 -9.92 -56.57
N HIS A 4 18.47 -10.36 -55.92
CA HIS A 4 18.41 -11.32 -54.84
C HIS A 4 17.95 -10.62 -53.59
N PHE A 5 16.80 -11.05 -53.04
CA PHE A 5 16.34 -10.71 -51.70
C PHE A 5 17.01 -11.69 -50.74
N LEU A 6 17.92 -11.21 -49.91
CA LEU A 6 18.47 -11.95 -48.78
C LEU A 6 17.45 -11.90 -47.63
N LEU A 7 16.82 -13.04 -47.37
CA LEU A 7 15.97 -13.22 -46.19
C LEU A 7 16.88 -13.59 -45.02
N LEU A 8 17.11 -12.61 -44.11
CA LEU A 8 17.84 -12.85 -42.87
C LEU A 8 16.88 -13.53 -41.88
N HIS A 9 17.03 -14.84 -41.70
CA HIS A 9 16.38 -15.58 -40.61
C HIS A 9 17.16 -15.32 -39.34
N PHE A 10 16.61 -14.47 -38.47
CA PHE A 10 17.02 -14.41 -37.08
C PHE A 10 16.46 -15.63 -36.34
N LEU A 11 17.31 -16.62 -36.11
CA LEU A 11 17.05 -17.70 -35.17
C LEU A 11 17.12 -17.11 -33.74
N PHE A 12 15.99 -16.76 -33.18
CA PHE A 12 15.84 -16.54 -31.74
C PHE A 12 15.98 -17.90 -31.04
N ASN A 13 17.20 -18.23 -30.61
CA ASN A 13 17.38 -19.25 -29.59
C ASN A 13 16.83 -18.69 -28.27
N SER A 14 15.55 -18.95 -27.99
CA SER A 14 14.95 -18.74 -26.70
C SER A 14 15.60 -19.70 -25.70
N LEU A 15 16.62 -19.25 -24.99
CA LEU A 15 17.01 -19.81 -23.71
C LEU A 15 15.80 -19.60 -22.79
N PHE A 16 14.96 -20.63 -22.64
CA PHE A 16 14.01 -20.72 -21.56
C PHE A 16 14.82 -20.83 -20.27
N VAL A 17 15.14 -19.70 -19.65
CA VAL A 17 15.51 -19.66 -18.25
C VAL A 17 14.19 -19.94 -17.54
N ILE A 18 14.04 -21.16 -17.03
CA ILE A 18 12.94 -21.51 -16.13
C ILE A 18 13.26 -20.79 -14.83
N PHE A 19 12.75 -19.57 -14.68
CA PHE A 19 12.69 -18.92 -13.38
C PHE A 19 11.70 -19.70 -12.52
N PRO A 20 12.00 -19.93 -11.23
CA PRO A 20 11.05 -20.57 -10.34
C PRO A 20 9.78 -19.70 -10.29
N GLN A 21 8.67 -20.29 -10.63
CA GLN A 21 7.33 -19.69 -10.77
C GLN A 21 6.71 -19.46 -9.38
N ASN A 22 7.37 -18.71 -8.49
CA ASN A 22 6.87 -18.35 -7.16
C ASN A 22 7.60 -17.14 -6.57
N SER A 23 7.57 -16.00 -7.26
CA SER A 23 7.89 -14.73 -6.61
C SER A 23 6.62 -13.93 -6.31
N GLN A 24 5.65 -14.53 -5.63
CA GLN A 24 4.73 -13.74 -4.85
C GLN A 24 5.58 -13.07 -3.77
N ILE A 25 5.53 -11.75 -3.70
CA ILE A 25 6.16 -11.01 -2.61
C ILE A 25 5.62 -11.61 -1.32
N GLN A 26 6.49 -12.25 -0.54
CA GLN A 26 6.09 -12.79 0.75
C GLN A 26 6.02 -11.61 1.69
N ASN A 27 4.82 -11.23 2.08
CA ASN A 27 4.67 -10.26 3.15
C ASN A 27 4.90 -10.96 4.49
N TYR A 28 5.88 -10.49 5.25
CA TYR A 28 6.31 -11.07 6.53
C TYR A 28 5.62 -10.41 7.74
N GLY A 29 4.88 -9.34 7.51
CA GLY A 29 4.25 -8.52 8.54
C GLY A 29 2.85 -8.98 8.95
N SER A 30 2.08 -8.04 9.44
CA SER A 30 0.70 -8.22 9.93
C SER A 30 -0.35 -8.20 8.82
N ALA A 31 -0.02 -7.72 7.61
CA ALA A 31 -0.90 -7.62 6.44
C ALA A 31 -0.40 -8.57 5.33
N LYS A 32 -0.77 -9.84 5.37
CA LYS A 32 -0.19 -10.90 4.53
C LYS A 32 -0.85 -11.08 3.17
N SER A 33 -2.17 -10.88 3.10
CA SER A 33 -2.94 -11.05 1.88
C SER A 33 -4.20 -10.20 1.93
N LEU A 34 -4.47 -9.44 0.88
CA LEU A 34 -5.68 -8.62 0.81
C LEU A 34 -6.89 -9.48 0.42
N GLU A 35 -7.24 -10.42 1.29
CA GLU A 35 -8.39 -11.31 1.13
C GLU A 35 -9.02 -11.68 2.48
N GLY A 36 -10.27 -12.07 2.48
CA GLY A 36 -11.01 -12.43 3.68
C GLY A 36 -11.25 -11.23 4.59
N ASN A 37 -11.09 -11.42 5.90
CA ASN A 37 -11.34 -10.39 6.89
C ASN A 37 -10.05 -9.66 7.24
N VAL A 38 -10.06 -8.34 7.06
CA VAL A 38 -8.95 -7.42 7.32
C VAL A 38 -9.35 -6.49 8.45
N TYR A 39 -8.59 -6.48 9.54
CA TYR A 39 -8.78 -5.53 10.63
C TYR A 39 -7.99 -4.25 10.35
N VAL A 40 -8.69 -3.12 10.40
CA VAL A 40 -8.11 -1.79 10.19
C VAL A 40 -8.29 -0.97 11.45
N LEU A 41 -7.19 -0.59 12.09
CA LEU A 41 -7.20 0.39 13.16
C LEU A 41 -6.95 1.78 12.57
N VAL A 42 -7.91 2.70 12.72
CA VAL A 42 -7.73 4.11 12.33
C VAL A 42 -7.34 4.93 13.54
N CYS A 43 -6.22 5.64 13.47
CA CYS A 43 -5.73 6.51 14.54
C CYS A 43 -5.61 7.96 14.06
N PHE A 44 -6.30 8.90 14.71
CA PHE A 44 -6.16 10.32 14.43
C PHE A 44 -5.06 10.92 15.29
N ILE A 45 -3.97 11.34 14.65
CA ILE A 45 -2.85 11.99 15.33
C ILE A 45 -2.74 13.47 14.98
N SER A 46 -2.21 14.24 15.89
CA SER A 46 -1.87 15.63 15.67
C SER A 46 -0.69 16.04 16.58
N ASN A 47 0.07 17.04 16.16
CA ASN A 47 1.16 17.58 16.97
C ASN A 47 0.67 18.73 17.89
N SER A 48 1.60 19.36 18.60
CA SER A 48 1.30 20.47 19.51
C SER A 48 0.71 21.72 18.84
N ASN A 49 0.93 21.88 17.52
CA ASN A 49 0.59 23.09 16.78
C ASN A 49 -0.70 22.97 15.98
N ASN A 50 -1.31 21.79 15.90
CA ASN A 50 -2.53 21.55 15.15
C ASN A 50 -3.46 20.58 15.89
N SER A 51 -4.68 20.50 15.42
CA SER A 51 -5.67 19.52 15.91
C SER A 51 -6.73 19.26 14.87
N TRP A 52 -7.28 18.06 14.89
CA TRP A 52 -8.44 17.71 14.12
C TRP A 52 -9.71 18.28 14.73
N SER A 53 -10.57 18.89 13.93
CA SER A 53 -11.97 19.07 14.30
C SER A 53 -12.74 17.75 14.11
N TYR A 54 -13.87 17.61 14.79
CA TYR A 54 -14.74 16.44 14.61
C TYR A 54 -15.23 16.27 13.15
N ASN A 55 -15.57 17.36 12.49
CA ASN A 55 -16.06 17.34 11.10
C ASN A 55 -14.96 16.88 10.12
N GLU A 56 -13.73 17.30 10.32
CA GLU A 56 -12.60 16.85 9.49
C GLU A 56 -12.38 15.34 9.65
N LYS A 57 -12.46 14.81 10.86
CA LYS A 57 -12.38 13.34 11.10
C LYS A 57 -13.52 12.59 10.42
N VAL A 58 -14.75 13.12 10.47
CA VAL A 58 -15.90 12.52 9.77
C VAL A 58 -15.67 12.52 8.26
N ASN A 59 -15.17 13.63 7.69
CA ASN A 59 -14.85 13.71 6.27
C ASN A 59 -13.73 12.74 5.88
N TRP A 60 -12.71 12.60 6.74
CA TRP A 60 -11.64 11.62 6.53
C TRP A 60 -12.19 10.18 6.52
N PHE A 61 -13.07 9.84 7.46
CA PHE A 61 -13.72 8.53 7.46
C PHE A 61 -14.56 8.29 6.19
N ALA A 62 -15.24 9.30 5.66
CA ALA A 62 -15.97 9.17 4.41
C ALA A 62 -15.04 8.75 3.26
N LYS A 63 -13.86 9.36 3.16
CA LYS A 63 -12.83 8.97 2.17
C LYS A 63 -12.29 7.55 2.41
N TYR A 64 -12.03 7.18 3.66
CA TYR A 64 -11.63 5.82 3.99
C TYR A 64 -12.69 4.79 3.57
N TYR A 65 -13.96 5.05 3.86
CA TYR A 65 -15.05 4.14 3.45
C TYR A 65 -15.20 4.08 1.93
N GLU A 66 -14.99 5.17 1.23
CA GLU A 66 -14.96 5.17 -0.24
C GLU A 66 -13.81 4.30 -0.76
N ALA A 67 -12.59 4.47 -0.25
CA ALA A 67 -11.42 3.65 -0.58
C ALA A 67 -11.66 2.16 -0.28
N ALA A 68 -12.17 1.84 0.92
CA ALA A 68 -12.45 0.47 1.34
C ALA A 68 -13.53 -0.22 0.47
N ASN A 69 -14.59 0.49 0.11
CA ASN A 69 -15.62 -0.03 -0.78
C ASN A 69 -15.09 -0.22 -2.20
N TRP A 70 -14.31 0.73 -2.72
CA TRP A 70 -13.68 0.59 -4.01
C TRP A 70 -12.72 -0.62 -4.06
N LEU A 71 -11.90 -0.84 -3.02
CA LEU A 71 -11.03 -2.03 -2.93
C LEU A 71 -11.83 -3.33 -2.95
N LYS A 72 -12.97 -3.39 -2.25
CA LYS A 72 -13.89 -4.56 -2.30
C LYS A 72 -14.41 -4.80 -3.71
N ASP A 73 -14.84 -3.74 -4.40
CA ASP A 73 -15.39 -3.83 -5.76
C ASP A 73 -14.31 -4.25 -6.77
N GLN A 74 -13.06 -3.79 -6.60
CA GLN A 74 -11.95 -4.25 -7.41
C GLN A 74 -11.62 -5.73 -7.14
N ALA A 75 -11.62 -6.17 -5.87
CA ALA A 75 -11.37 -7.56 -5.49
C ALA A 75 -12.35 -8.54 -6.15
N LEU A 76 -13.64 -8.16 -6.21
CA LEU A 76 -14.67 -8.98 -6.86
C LEU A 76 -14.40 -9.25 -8.35
N LYS A 77 -13.70 -8.35 -9.06
CA LYS A 77 -13.31 -8.54 -10.47
C LYS A 77 -12.31 -9.69 -10.63
N TYR A 78 -11.58 -10.00 -9.57
CA TYR A 78 -10.61 -11.10 -9.49
C TYR A 78 -11.15 -12.32 -8.73
N ASN A 79 -12.46 -12.36 -8.43
CA ASN A 79 -13.12 -13.41 -7.63
C ASN A 79 -12.56 -13.50 -6.20
N VAL A 80 -12.05 -12.42 -5.66
CA VAL A 80 -11.57 -12.30 -4.28
C VAL A 80 -12.60 -11.55 -3.44
N THR A 81 -12.79 -12.00 -2.21
CA THR A 81 -13.66 -11.33 -1.24
C THR A 81 -12.79 -10.66 -0.18
N VAL A 82 -12.99 -9.35 0.04
CA VAL A 82 -12.34 -8.58 1.08
C VAL A 82 -13.41 -7.96 1.99
N ASN A 83 -13.25 -8.11 3.30
CA ASN A 83 -14.12 -7.51 4.30
C ASN A 83 -13.29 -6.70 5.28
N PHE A 84 -13.42 -5.37 5.24
CA PHE A 84 -12.80 -4.49 6.21
C PHE A 84 -13.68 -4.38 7.45
N GLN A 85 -13.06 -4.58 8.60
CA GLN A 85 -13.65 -4.32 9.92
C GLN A 85 -12.59 -3.66 10.79
N GLY A 86 -12.95 -3.04 11.89
CA GLY A 86 -11.92 -2.41 12.72
C GLY A 86 -12.46 -1.47 13.77
N GLY A 87 -11.56 -0.68 14.30
CA GLY A 87 -11.82 0.31 15.33
C GLY A 87 -11.13 1.63 15.03
N ASN A 88 -11.29 2.57 15.94
CA ASN A 88 -10.60 3.85 15.83
C ASN A 88 -10.17 4.37 17.21
N PHE A 89 -9.10 5.15 17.19
CA PHE A 89 -8.66 5.98 18.32
C PHE A 89 -8.47 7.42 17.87
N GLY A 90 -8.57 8.33 18.80
CA GLY A 90 -8.41 9.75 18.49
C GLY A 90 -9.67 10.44 17.96
N LEU A 91 -10.82 9.75 17.85
CA LEU A 91 -12.05 10.35 17.32
C LEU A 91 -12.55 11.50 18.21
N ASN A 92 -12.59 11.31 19.53
CA ASN A 92 -13.04 12.33 20.49
C ASN A 92 -11.93 13.31 20.86
N ALA A 93 -10.69 12.83 20.99
CA ALA A 93 -9.52 13.63 21.28
C ALA A 93 -8.33 13.04 20.50
N ASP A 94 -7.57 13.89 19.81
CA ASP A 94 -6.42 13.45 19.02
C ASP A 94 -5.38 12.76 19.88
N ILE A 95 -4.71 11.75 19.34
CA ILE A 95 -3.46 11.23 19.88
C ILE A 95 -2.40 12.29 19.60
N LYS A 96 -1.77 12.83 20.67
CA LYS A 96 -0.73 13.86 20.54
C LYS A 96 0.63 13.19 20.40
N LEU A 97 1.22 13.34 19.24
CA LEU A 97 2.56 12.84 18.91
C LEU A 97 3.35 13.92 18.19
N ASP A 98 4.64 14.01 18.49
CA ASP A 98 5.57 14.83 17.71
C ASP A 98 6.06 14.01 16.52
N TYR A 99 5.37 14.14 15.40
CA TYR A 99 5.85 13.63 14.13
C TYR A 99 6.35 14.77 13.25
N GLY A 100 7.50 14.57 12.64
CA GLY A 100 8.02 15.52 11.68
C GLY A 100 7.09 15.62 10.47
N TYR A 101 6.69 16.82 10.08
CA TYR A 101 6.15 17.02 8.76
C TYR A 101 7.22 16.55 7.77
N GLY A 102 6.91 15.54 6.98
CA GLY A 102 7.83 15.01 5.99
C GLY A 102 8.38 16.13 5.13
N SER A 103 9.56 16.54 5.45
CA SER A 103 10.31 17.56 4.71
C SER A 103 10.98 16.93 3.51
N GLY A 104 10.35 16.04 2.76
CA GLY A 104 10.91 15.47 1.52
C GLY A 104 12.34 14.89 1.62
N SER A 105 12.83 14.69 2.85
CA SER A 105 14.21 14.31 3.15
C SER A 105 14.44 12.80 3.15
N GLY A 106 13.46 12.00 2.74
CA GLY A 106 13.59 10.54 2.67
C GLY A 106 13.64 9.82 4.03
N ASN A 107 13.41 10.51 5.12
CA ASN A 107 13.31 9.92 6.45
C ASN A 107 11.83 9.72 6.79
N GLU A 108 11.25 8.68 6.24
CA GLU A 108 9.97 8.15 6.68
C GLU A 108 10.14 7.63 8.10
N ASP A 109 9.25 8.07 9.00
CA ASP A 109 9.30 7.63 10.38
C ASP A 109 8.65 6.25 10.51
N VAL A 110 9.45 5.21 10.33
CA VAL A 110 9.01 3.82 10.44
C VAL A 110 8.60 3.42 11.87
N THR A 111 8.95 4.24 12.87
CA THR A 111 8.61 3.98 14.28
C THR A 111 7.19 4.40 14.63
N ILE A 112 6.57 5.25 13.82
CA ILE A 112 5.30 5.91 14.12
C ILE A 112 4.16 4.93 14.46
N VAL A 113 4.10 3.77 13.80
CA VAL A 113 3.08 2.74 14.08
C VAL A 113 3.23 2.24 15.52
N SER A 114 4.46 1.91 15.93
CA SER A 114 4.71 1.42 17.29
C SER A 114 4.49 2.49 18.35
N GLU A 115 4.77 3.74 18.05
CA GLU A 115 4.54 4.87 18.96
C GLU A 115 3.05 5.11 19.16
N VAL A 116 2.25 5.13 18.08
CA VAL A 116 0.80 5.24 18.16
C VAL A 116 0.20 4.10 18.98
N LEU A 117 0.66 2.86 18.78
CA LEU A 117 0.16 1.72 19.56
C LEU A 117 0.48 1.84 21.05
N LYS A 118 1.64 2.39 21.42
CA LYS A 118 1.99 2.66 22.82
C LYS A 118 1.11 3.74 23.43
N GLU A 119 0.86 4.84 22.71
CA GLU A 119 0.00 5.92 23.16
C GLU A 119 -1.45 5.48 23.44
N ILE A 120 -1.94 4.48 22.71
CA ILE A 120 -3.27 3.91 22.94
C ILE A 120 -3.28 2.74 23.94
N GLY A 121 -2.13 2.47 24.59
CA GLY A 121 -2.02 1.57 25.73
C GLY A 121 -1.54 0.15 25.42
N TYR A 122 -1.06 -0.14 24.21
CA TYR A 122 -0.44 -1.42 23.90
C TYR A 122 1.07 -1.36 24.16
N ARG A 123 1.61 -2.40 24.79
CA ARG A 123 3.03 -2.46 25.11
C ARG A 123 3.92 -2.51 23.86
N ASP A 124 3.49 -3.25 22.85
CA ASP A 124 4.19 -3.48 21.60
C ASP A 124 3.24 -3.94 20.49
N SER A 125 3.72 -3.94 19.27
CA SER A 125 3.00 -4.31 18.05
C SER A 125 2.47 -5.75 18.09
N ILE A 126 3.27 -6.69 18.62
CA ILE A 126 2.89 -8.10 18.70
C ILE A 126 1.76 -8.32 19.70
N THR A 127 1.79 -7.58 20.84
CA THR A 127 0.71 -7.62 21.82
C THR A 127 -0.61 -7.15 21.22
N PHE A 128 -0.59 -6.06 20.43
CA PHE A 128 -1.77 -5.58 19.73
C PHE A 128 -2.25 -6.60 18.68
N TYR A 129 -1.37 -7.09 17.82
CA TYR A 129 -1.70 -8.09 16.82
C TYR A 129 -2.37 -9.32 17.42
N ASN A 130 -1.77 -9.89 18.46
CA ASN A 130 -2.31 -11.06 19.15
C ASN A 130 -3.67 -10.78 19.79
N PHE A 131 -3.86 -9.57 20.34
CA PHE A 131 -5.17 -9.17 20.86
C PHE A 131 -6.24 -9.19 19.74
N ILE A 132 -5.95 -8.63 18.56
CA ILE A 132 -6.90 -8.63 17.46
C ILE A 132 -7.19 -10.04 16.94
N ILE A 133 -6.16 -10.83 16.67
CA ILE A 133 -6.31 -12.19 16.12
C ILE A 133 -7.11 -13.09 17.08
N ASN A 134 -6.88 -12.97 18.38
CA ASN A 134 -7.57 -13.78 19.39
C ASN A 134 -9.02 -13.33 19.65
N ASN A 135 -9.40 -12.10 19.32
CA ASN A 135 -10.72 -11.55 19.61
C ASN A 135 -11.58 -11.26 18.36
N THR A 136 -11.02 -11.48 17.17
CA THR A 136 -11.72 -11.31 15.90
C THR A 136 -11.50 -12.51 14.98
N ASN A 137 -12.16 -12.55 13.85
CA ASN A 137 -11.91 -13.54 12.80
C ASN A 137 -11.03 -12.95 11.67
N CYS A 138 -10.21 -11.93 11.97
CA CYS A 138 -9.27 -11.33 11.03
C CYS A 138 -7.95 -12.09 11.02
N ASN A 139 -7.35 -12.22 9.83
CA ASN A 139 -6.01 -12.77 9.65
C ASN A 139 -4.99 -11.69 9.24
N ASN A 140 -5.49 -10.52 8.82
CA ASN A 140 -4.69 -9.37 8.43
C ASN A 140 -5.05 -8.20 9.35
N VAL A 141 -4.02 -7.51 9.83
CA VAL A 141 -4.17 -6.36 10.73
C VAL A 141 -3.29 -5.23 10.23
N LEU A 142 -3.86 -4.06 10.05
CA LEU A 142 -3.13 -2.87 9.63
C LEU A 142 -3.57 -1.63 10.41
N VAL A 143 -2.67 -0.64 10.48
CA VAL A 143 -2.90 0.62 11.17
C VAL A 143 -2.90 1.76 10.16
N LEU A 144 -4.00 2.50 10.07
CA LEU A 144 -4.06 3.74 9.30
C LEU A 144 -3.91 4.94 10.25
N ILE A 145 -2.85 5.68 10.07
CA ILE A 145 -2.53 6.86 10.89
C ILE A 145 -2.95 8.10 10.11
N ALA A 146 -4.09 8.68 10.48
CA ALA A 146 -4.56 9.93 9.93
C ALA A 146 -3.85 11.10 10.62
N ALA A 147 -2.89 11.72 9.94
CA ALA A 147 -2.08 12.81 10.45
C ALA A 147 -2.66 14.17 10.07
N LYS A 148 -2.88 15.02 11.07
CA LYS A 148 -3.32 16.39 10.83
C LYS A 148 -2.21 17.22 10.21
N GLY A 149 -2.50 17.84 9.07
CA GLY A 149 -1.59 18.75 8.39
C GLY A 149 -1.20 18.29 6.99
N LYS A 150 -0.07 18.79 6.50
CA LYS A 150 0.40 18.64 5.13
C LYS A 150 1.63 17.73 5.08
N GLY A 151 1.66 16.81 4.11
CA GLY A 151 2.81 15.95 3.87
C GLY A 151 2.61 14.95 2.73
N ARG A 152 3.62 14.14 2.49
CA ARG A 152 3.54 12.97 1.62
C ARG A 152 3.08 11.77 2.44
N SER A 153 1.99 11.13 2.04
CA SER A 153 1.56 9.85 2.61
C SER A 153 2.52 8.74 2.19
N TYR A 154 2.68 7.72 3.03
CA TYR A 154 3.56 6.58 2.77
C TYR A 154 3.11 5.34 3.54
N ALA A 155 3.43 4.19 2.98
CA ALA A 155 3.23 2.90 3.61
C ALA A 155 4.49 2.44 4.38
N ILE A 156 4.27 1.73 5.48
CA ILE A 156 5.30 1.05 6.28
C ILE A 156 4.99 -0.43 6.18
N ALA A 157 5.60 -1.10 5.21
CA ALA A 157 5.41 -2.51 4.92
C ALA A 157 6.63 -3.33 5.34
N TYR A 158 6.43 -4.63 5.61
CA TYR A 158 7.49 -5.56 5.95
C TYR A 158 7.73 -6.52 4.78
N GLU A 159 8.51 -6.09 3.82
CA GLU A 159 8.67 -6.74 2.52
C GLU A 159 9.87 -7.69 2.45
N PHE A 160 10.82 -7.57 3.39
CA PHE A 160 12.06 -8.34 3.35
C PHE A 160 12.18 -9.27 4.55
N ASP A 161 12.45 -10.55 4.28
CA ASP A 161 12.85 -11.44 5.35
C ASP A 161 14.27 -11.09 5.83
N THR A 162 14.44 -10.95 7.13
CA THR A 162 15.73 -10.62 7.76
C THR A 162 15.87 -11.32 9.09
N GLU A 163 17.12 -11.64 9.46
CA GLU A 163 17.47 -12.13 10.79
C GLU A 163 17.59 -11.00 11.82
N ASP A 164 17.55 -9.74 11.39
CA ASP A 164 17.58 -8.59 12.28
C ASP A 164 16.27 -8.48 13.09
N LEU A 165 16.36 -8.86 14.35
CA LEU A 165 15.22 -8.87 15.27
C LEU A 165 14.66 -7.46 15.51
N GLN A 166 15.51 -6.43 15.53
CA GLN A 166 15.06 -5.07 15.75
C GLN A 166 14.27 -4.58 14.53
N TYR A 167 14.72 -4.88 13.32
CA TYR A 167 13.98 -4.57 12.10
C TYR A 167 12.62 -5.29 12.09
N ARG A 168 12.59 -6.59 12.40
CA ARG A 168 11.36 -7.40 12.46
C ARG A 168 10.35 -6.85 13.47
N GLU A 169 10.79 -6.51 14.67
CA GLU A 169 9.93 -5.94 15.70
C GLU A 169 9.34 -4.60 15.28
N LEU A 170 10.13 -3.77 14.64
CA LEU A 170 9.75 -2.44 14.19
C LEU A 170 8.73 -2.47 13.04
N HIS A 171 8.95 -3.34 12.05
CA HIS A 171 8.14 -3.40 10.83
C HIS A 171 7.01 -4.43 10.87
N PHE A 172 6.97 -5.31 11.88
CA PHE A 172 5.97 -6.38 11.96
C PHE A 172 4.53 -5.86 11.87
N MET A 173 4.20 -4.79 12.59
CA MET A 173 2.90 -4.15 12.47
C MET A 173 2.95 -3.13 11.34
N GLU A 174 2.32 -3.50 10.26
CA GLU A 174 2.28 -2.69 9.06
C GLU A 174 1.22 -1.59 9.16
N GLY A 175 1.53 -0.46 8.59
CA GLY A 175 0.65 0.69 8.65
C GLY A 175 0.93 1.73 7.59
N VAL A 176 0.06 2.71 7.54
CA VAL A 176 0.13 3.81 6.59
C VAL A 176 0.06 5.14 7.34
N MET A 177 0.96 6.04 7.02
CA MET A 177 0.88 7.45 7.40
C MET A 177 0.13 8.22 6.32
N LEU A 178 -1.02 8.76 6.66
CA LEU A 178 -1.94 9.46 5.75
C LEU A 178 -2.12 10.91 6.19
N TYR A 179 -1.53 11.84 5.48
CA TYR A 179 -1.72 13.25 5.75
C TYR A 179 -3.08 13.75 5.25
N GLU A 180 -3.67 14.68 6.00
CA GLU A 180 -4.92 15.35 5.62
C GLU A 180 -4.79 16.06 4.27
N LEU A 181 -3.68 16.77 4.09
CA LEU A 181 -3.34 17.50 2.87
C LEU A 181 -2.07 16.92 2.24
N ASN A 182 -2.04 16.84 0.93
CA ASN A 182 -0.83 16.45 0.19
C ASN A 182 0.26 17.55 0.26
N GLU A 183 1.41 17.31 -0.35
CA GLU A 183 2.54 18.24 -0.38
C GLU A 183 2.22 19.58 -1.05
N ASP A 184 1.23 19.64 -1.93
CA ASP A 184 0.74 20.89 -2.56
C ASP A 184 -0.27 21.64 -1.70
N GLY A 185 -0.70 21.04 -0.57
CA GLY A 185 -1.71 21.60 0.32
C GLY A 185 -3.14 21.33 -0.12
N ASN A 186 -3.34 20.44 -1.10
CA ASN A 186 -4.65 19.99 -1.51
C ASN A 186 -5.13 18.84 -0.62
N ASP A 187 -6.44 18.71 -0.50
CA ASP A 187 -7.10 17.65 0.25
C ASP A 187 -6.74 16.27 -0.34
N ALA A 188 -6.23 15.36 0.51
CA ALA A 188 -5.84 14.02 0.07
C ALA A 188 -7.09 13.20 -0.33
N PRO A 189 -7.12 12.60 -1.53
CA PRO A 189 -8.28 11.86 -2.01
C PRO A 189 -8.36 10.44 -1.44
N SER A 190 -9.54 9.82 -1.55
CA SER A 190 -9.76 8.41 -1.21
C SER A 190 -8.86 7.44 -1.98
N SER A 191 -8.50 7.78 -3.22
CA SER A 191 -7.56 6.99 -4.01
C SER A 191 -6.17 6.91 -3.40
N GLY A 192 -5.70 7.97 -2.72
CA GLY A 192 -4.44 7.93 -1.97
C GLY A 192 -4.49 6.93 -0.82
N ILE A 193 -5.61 6.86 -0.10
CA ILE A 193 -5.80 5.88 0.98
C ILE A 193 -5.74 4.45 0.42
N ALA A 194 -6.44 4.18 -0.69
CA ALA A 194 -6.44 2.86 -1.31
C ALA A 194 -5.05 2.48 -1.87
N HIS A 195 -4.34 3.43 -2.49
CA HIS A 195 -2.98 3.26 -2.99
C HIS A 195 -2.02 2.82 -1.89
N GLU A 196 -1.98 3.55 -0.78
CA GLU A 196 -1.10 3.22 0.34
C GLU A 196 -1.47 1.90 1.02
N ILE A 197 -2.76 1.56 1.11
CA ILE A 197 -3.19 0.24 1.60
C ILE A 197 -2.64 -0.88 0.70
N LEU A 198 -2.64 -0.71 -0.62
CA LEU A 198 -2.16 -1.73 -1.55
C LEU A 198 -0.67 -2.03 -1.37
N HIS A 199 0.14 -1.03 -1.02
CA HIS A 199 1.55 -1.23 -0.68
C HIS A 199 1.75 -2.23 0.47
N LEU A 200 0.90 -2.18 1.51
CA LEU A 200 0.98 -3.11 2.64
C LEU A 200 0.76 -4.58 2.23
N PHE A 201 0.20 -4.83 1.07
CA PHE A 201 -0.05 -6.16 0.53
C PHE A 201 0.85 -6.51 -0.66
N GLY A 202 1.92 -5.74 -0.88
CA GLY A 202 2.97 -6.04 -1.86
C GLY A 202 2.81 -5.37 -3.22
N ALA A 203 1.91 -4.40 -3.38
CA ALA A 203 1.88 -3.60 -4.59
C ALA A 203 3.07 -2.64 -4.67
N TRP A 204 3.66 -2.49 -5.85
CA TRP A 204 4.71 -1.52 -6.15
C TRP A 204 4.15 -0.36 -6.95
N ASP A 205 4.75 0.82 -6.73
CA ASP A 205 4.54 1.95 -7.63
C ASP A 205 4.90 1.58 -9.07
N LEU A 206 4.11 2.06 -10.01
CA LEU A 206 4.37 1.90 -11.45
C LEU A 206 4.90 3.17 -12.10
N TYR A 207 5.20 4.22 -11.31
CA TYR A 207 5.84 5.46 -11.76
C TYR A 207 7.32 5.51 -11.36
N GLU A 208 8.09 6.39 -12.01
CA GLU A 208 9.51 6.56 -11.72
C GLU A 208 9.75 6.99 -10.27
N ASN A 209 10.52 6.20 -9.55
CA ASN A 209 10.97 6.46 -8.19
C ASN A 209 12.32 5.76 -7.95
N PHE A 210 12.74 5.62 -6.68
CA PHE A 210 14.00 4.94 -6.36
C PHE A 210 14.00 3.43 -6.65
N MET A 211 12.82 2.80 -6.83
CA MET A 211 12.67 1.37 -7.13
C MET A 211 12.33 1.13 -8.61
N GLN A 212 11.62 2.05 -9.28
CA GLN A 212 11.15 1.89 -10.64
C GLN A 212 11.80 2.88 -11.59
N SER A 213 12.22 2.40 -12.76
CA SER A 213 12.82 3.24 -13.79
C SER A 213 11.75 3.96 -14.62
N LYS A 214 12.15 5.06 -15.26
CA LYS A 214 11.30 5.78 -16.21
C LYS A 214 10.79 4.90 -17.36
N ALA A 215 11.57 3.93 -17.81
CA ALA A 215 11.14 3.01 -18.86
C ALA A 215 9.96 2.11 -18.39
N ILE A 216 9.94 1.73 -17.12
CA ILE A 216 8.83 0.98 -16.52
C ILE A 216 7.58 1.88 -16.41
N GLU A 217 7.75 3.14 -15.99
CA GLU A 217 6.64 4.10 -15.97
C GLU A 217 6.04 4.31 -17.36
N GLU A 218 6.86 4.52 -18.40
CA GLU A 218 6.39 4.70 -19.77
C GLU A 218 5.62 3.46 -20.28
N LEU A 219 6.10 2.26 -19.93
CA LEU A 219 5.42 1.00 -20.25
C LEU A 219 4.08 0.89 -19.48
N ALA A 220 4.07 1.23 -18.19
CA ALA A 220 2.86 1.23 -17.37
C ALA A 220 1.83 2.24 -17.90
N LEU A 221 2.25 3.43 -18.28
CA LEU A 221 1.39 4.45 -18.90
C LEU A 221 0.74 3.94 -20.21
N TYR A 222 1.48 3.16 -20.98
CA TYR A 222 0.95 2.55 -22.22
C TYR A 222 -0.04 1.42 -21.95
N LEU A 223 0.29 0.51 -21.01
CA LEU A 223 -0.51 -0.70 -20.75
C LEU A 223 -1.66 -0.44 -19.76
N PHE A 224 -1.44 0.37 -18.74
CA PHE A 224 -2.34 0.55 -17.59
C PHE A 224 -2.53 2.03 -17.21
N PRO A 225 -2.94 2.92 -18.13
CA PRO A 225 -2.99 4.37 -17.90
C PRO A 225 -3.88 4.78 -16.71
N ASN A 226 -4.78 3.91 -16.27
CA ASN A 226 -5.69 4.12 -15.16
C ASN A 226 -5.33 3.29 -13.91
N SER A 227 -4.13 2.71 -13.84
CA SER A 227 -3.70 2.01 -12.63
C SER A 227 -3.62 2.96 -11.45
N ILE A 228 -4.14 2.50 -10.29
CA ILE A 228 -4.02 3.23 -9.03
C ILE A 228 -2.56 3.29 -8.54
N MET A 229 -1.71 2.33 -8.91
CA MET A 229 -0.28 2.33 -8.56
C MET A 229 0.56 3.22 -9.49
N LEU A 230 -0.05 3.77 -10.55
CA LEU A 230 0.58 4.72 -11.46
C LEU A 230 0.21 6.17 -11.16
N ARG A 231 -1.01 6.41 -10.68
CA ARG A 231 -1.52 7.76 -10.43
C ARG A 231 -2.62 7.79 -9.37
N ILE A 232 -2.74 8.95 -8.73
CA ILE A 232 -3.84 9.28 -7.82
C ILE A 232 -4.87 10.14 -8.56
N SER A 233 -6.17 9.99 -8.24
CA SER A 233 -7.26 10.80 -8.80
C SER A 233 -8.22 11.24 -7.69
N GLN A 234 -8.83 12.42 -7.84
CA GLN A 234 -9.92 12.88 -6.96
C GLN A 234 -11.18 12.01 -7.10
N ASN A 235 -11.36 11.36 -8.26
CA ASN A 235 -12.41 10.38 -8.50
C ASN A 235 -11.82 8.97 -8.57
N ILE A 236 -11.88 8.23 -7.49
CA ILE A 236 -11.32 6.88 -7.42
C ILE A 236 -11.92 5.90 -8.45
N ASN A 237 -13.16 6.16 -8.93
CA ASN A 237 -13.83 5.30 -9.90
C ASN A 237 -13.23 5.39 -11.32
N GLU A 238 -12.35 6.36 -11.59
CA GLU A 238 -11.57 6.41 -12.83
C GLU A 238 -10.37 5.44 -12.82
N LEU A 239 -10.05 4.90 -11.65
CA LEU A 239 -8.89 4.04 -11.45
C LEU A 239 -9.27 2.56 -11.45
N ILE A 240 -8.27 1.74 -11.66
CA ILE A 240 -8.36 0.28 -11.61
C ILE A 240 -7.20 -0.31 -10.81
N ILE A 241 -7.39 -1.49 -10.28
CA ILE A 241 -6.27 -2.39 -9.98
C ILE A 241 -5.96 -3.13 -11.26
N ASP A 242 -4.81 -2.86 -11.86
CA ASP A 242 -4.34 -3.48 -13.08
C ASP A 242 -3.90 -4.94 -12.83
N PRO A 243 -3.74 -5.76 -13.90
CA PRO A 243 -3.42 -7.17 -13.73
C PRO A 243 -2.07 -7.46 -13.07
N VAL A 244 -1.07 -6.55 -13.20
CA VAL A 244 0.24 -6.68 -12.53
C VAL A 244 0.10 -6.40 -11.05
N THR A 245 -0.53 -5.28 -10.67
CA THR A 245 -0.85 -4.96 -9.27
C THR A 245 -1.65 -6.09 -8.63
N ALA A 246 -2.68 -6.61 -9.33
CA ALA A 246 -3.47 -7.73 -8.84
C ALA A 246 -2.64 -9.02 -8.64
N TRP A 247 -1.63 -9.25 -9.48
CA TRP A 247 -0.69 -10.36 -9.30
C TRP A 247 0.21 -10.14 -8.07
N LEU A 248 0.78 -8.95 -7.91
CA LEU A 248 1.66 -8.62 -6.80
C LEU A 248 0.96 -8.81 -5.44
N ILE A 249 -0.30 -8.35 -5.30
CA ILE A 249 -1.09 -8.52 -4.07
C ILE A 249 -1.76 -9.90 -3.96
N GLY A 250 -1.47 -10.83 -4.88
CA GLY A 250 -1.95 -12.20 -4.84
C GLY A 250 -3.38 -12.45 -5.34
N TRP A 251 -4.06 -11.48 -5.97
CA TRP A 251 -5.40 -11.67 -6.53
C TRP A 251 -5.39 -12.38 -7.89
N ASN A 252 -4.43 -12.04 -8.76
CA ASN A 252 -4.25 -12.71 -10.03
C ASN A 252 -3.34 -13.93 -9.85
N LYS A 253 -3.89 -15.13 -9.94
CA LYS A 253 -3.17 -16.41 -9.76
C LYS A 253 -2.54 -16.93 -11.05
N ASN A 254 -2.80 -16.29 -12.19
CA ASN A 254 -2.32 -16.70 -13.51
C ASN A 254 -1.56 -15.52 -14.18
N PRO A 255 -0.36 -15.17 -13.68
CA PRO A 255 0.41 -14.08 -14.26
C PRO A 255 0.92 -14.42 -15.65
N GLU A 256 1.00 -13.41 -16.51
CA GLU A 256 1.75 -13.49 -17.75
C GLU A 256 3.26 -13.45 -17.44
N SER A 257 4.06 -14.14 -18.26
CA SER A 257 5.51 -14.26 -18.02
C SER A 257 6.28 -12.94 -18.02
N TRP A 258 5.70 -11.88 -18.56
CA TRP A 258 6.30 -10.55 -18.62
C TRP A 258 5.97 -9.66 -17.41
N TYR A 259 5.10 -10.11 -16.48
CA TYR A 259 4.77 -9.30 -15.28
C TYR A 259 6.00 -9.05 -14.40
N ASP A 260 6.96 -9.98 -14.40
CA ASP A 260 8.22 -9.86 -13.65
C ASP A 260 9.02 -8.59 -13.96
N ILE A 261 8.83 -7.97 -15.13
CA ILE A 261 9.53 -6.71 -15.48
C ILE A 261 9.10 -5.53 -14.58
N PHE A 262 7.95 -5.62 -13.93
CA PHE A 262 7.43 -4.63 -12.99
C PHE A 262 7.82 -4.92 -11.53
N ASN A 263 8.39 -6.09 -11.27
CA ASN A 263 8.91 -6.43 -9.96
C ASN A 263 10.35 -5.88 -9.82
N PRO A 264 10.63 -4.97 -8.89
CA PRO A 264 11.95 -4.37 -8.73
C PRO A 264 13.01 -5.31 -8.11
N TYR A 265 12.63 -6.55 -7.71
CA TYR A 265 13.51 -7.56 -7.08
C TYR A 265 13.75 -8.78 -7.94
#